data_8551c2170092b222ce2c7f7c3fd04284
#
_entry.id   8551c2170092b222ce2c7f7c3fd04284
#
_cell.length_a   1.000
_cell.length_b   1.000
_cell.length_c   1.000
_cell.angle_alpha   90.00
_cell.angle_beta   90.00
_cell.angle_gamma   90.00
#
_symmetry.space_group_name_H-M   'P 1'
#
loop_
_entity.id
_entity.type
_entity.pdbx_description
1 polymer ?
#
loop_
_entity_poly.entity_id
_entity_poly.type
_entity_poly.pdbx_seq_one_letter_code
_entity_poly.pdbx_strand_id
1 'polypeptide(L)'
;MGLVNGFGVRASETGGQALTRAAGTPPLLFQYVEFLSEHRSSLWAWGHYKDVLVDLLRIRDAKRMVEIGGGRFPLFSPVEIAPFGIEYFVNDVNPSELARAPREIGKVCFDIASTNTAEIDVLADTIDLMFSKMVFEHVSDALQAYRNIFRMLSRNGICLNFHPVLFSLPFLINYLAPTAPAERLLQRFSPKRNRYEEPKFPARYDCCRVSAGLRNTLLSIGYRHVWQLPFWFHEYFVKFPVLRQCDLMINKIAERGNLTALASYCYTIAVK
;
A
#
# COMPACT_ATOMS: atom_id res chain seq x y z
N MET A 1 -14.97 11.63 22.47
CA MET A 1 -15.08 10.86 23.72
C MET A 1 -15.79 9.56 23.37
N GLY A 2 -15.06 8.53 23.01
CA GLY A 2 -15.57 7.25 22.52
C GLY A 2 -14.57 6.17 22.88
N LEU A 3 -14.98 5.33 23.75
CA LEU A 3 -14.26 4.34 24.54
C LEU A 3 -13.63 3.23 23.68
N VAL A 4 -12.34 3.03 23.85
CA VAL A 4 -11.65 1.80 23.53
C VAL A 4 -12.00 0.80 24.63
N ASN A 5 -12.95 -0.10 24.38
CA ASN A 5 -13.22 -1.25 25.25
C ASN A 5 -13.13 -2.55 24.47
N GLY A 6 -12.16 -3.35 24.87
CA GLY A 6 -12.28 -4.80 24.97
C GLY A 6 -12.06 -5.61 23.69
N PHE A 7 -10.81 -5.82 23.32
CA PHE A 7 -10.44 -6.99 22.53
C PHE A 7 -10.52 -8.24 23.43
N GLY A 8 -11.68 -8.88 23.45
CA GLY A 8 -11.87 -10.20 24.05
C GLY A 8 -11.32 -11.28 23.11
N VAL A 9 -10.10 -11.72 23.34
CA VAL A 9 -9.49 -12.85 22.63
C VAL A 9 -10.12 -14.15 23.10
N ARG A 10 -10.94 -14.77 22.25
CA ARG A 10 -11.24 -16.22 22.37
C ARG A 10 -10.18 -16.98 21.59
N ALA A 11 -9.37 -17.75 22.29
CA ALA A 11 -8.45 -18.72 21.71
C ALA A 11 -9.25 -19.83 21.01
N SER A 12 -9.13 -19.97 19.69
CA SER A 12 -9.48 -21.17 18.96
C SER A 12 -8.19 -21.87 18.54
N GLU A 13 -7.95 -23.03 19.18
CA GLU A 13 -6.91 -23.97 18.76
C GLU A 13 -7.30 -24.61 17.43
N THR A 14 -6.68 -24.19 16.33
CA THR A 14 -6.59 -24.99 15.10
C THR A 14 -5.25 -24.77 14.43
N GLY A 15 -4.57 -25.88 14.15
CA GLY A 15 -3.20 -26.06 13.69
C GLY A 15 -2.70 -25.07 12.62
N GLY A 16 -1.96 -24.07 13.06
CA GLY A 16 -1.19 -23.17 12.22
C GLY A 16 0.29 -23.38 12.49
N GLN A 17 1.08 -23.47 11.42
CA GLN A 17 2.54 -23.53 11.47
C GLN A 17 3.09 -22.50 12.45
N ALA A 18 3.92 -22.93 13.41
CA ALA A 18 4.58 -22.09 14.39
C ALA A 18 5.38 -21.01 13.67
N LEU A 19 4.87 -19.79 13.67
CA LEU A 19 5.60 -18.59 13.23
C LEU A 19 6.73 -18.36 14.24
N THR A 20 7.96 -18.68 13.87
CA THR A 20 9.15 -18.40 14.65
C THR A 20 9.21 -16.89 14.92
N ARG A 21 8.99 -16.50 16.17
CA ARG A 21 9.14 -15.13 16.66
C ARG A 21 10.61 -14.73 16.57
N ALA A 22 10.97 -13.95 15.56
CA ALA A 22 12.28 -13.29 15.56
C ALA A 22 12.30 -12.23 16.67
N ALA A 23 13.37 -12.23 17.49
CA ALA A 23 13.53 -11.30 18.59
C ALA A 23 13.49 -9.85 18.08
N GLY A 24 12.55 -9.03 18.58
CA GLY A 24 12.52 -7.59 18.36
C GLY A 24 11.29 -6.98 17.67
N THR A 25 10.40 -7.77 17.06
CA THR A 25 9.11 -7.26 16.52
C THR A 25 8.06 -7.28 17.62
N PRO A 26 7.30 -6.18 17.85
CA PRO A 26 6.26 -6.16 18.87
C PRO A 26 5.25 -7.30 18.67
N PRO A 27 4.93 -8.10 19.69
CA PRO A 27 3.90 -9.15 19.61
C PRO A 27 2.56 -8.62 19.10
N LEU A 28 2.26 -7.35 19.41
CA LEU A 28 1.05 -6.65 19.01
C LEU A 28 0.94 -6.49 17.49
N LEU A 29 2.06 -6.33 16.76
CA LEU A 29 2.02 -6.22 15.31
C LEU A 29 1.57 -7.54 14.66
N PHE A 30 1.99 -8.68 15.16
CA PHE A 30 1.55 -9.98 14.63
C PHE A 30 0.05 -10.18 14.82
N GLN A 31 -0.45 -9.88 16.02
CA GLN A 31 -1.89 -9.95 16.32
C GLN A 31 -2.69 -8.99 15.43
N TYR A 32 -2.15 -7.80 15.18
CA TYR A 32 -2.80 -6.83 14.31
C TYR A 32 -2.82 -7.28 12.85
N VAL A 33 -1.73 -7.84 12.33
CA VAL A 33 -1.70 -8.42 10.97
C VAL A 33 -2.65 -9.60 10.84
N GLU A 34 -2.77 -10.44 11.87
CA GLU A 34 -3.75 -11.52 11.91
C GLU A 34 -5.18 -10.97 11.82
N PHE A 35 -5.52 -9.97 12.64
CA PHE A 35 -6.79 -9.24 12.54
C PHE A 35 -7.04 -8.67 11.13
N LEU A 36 -6.04 -8.00 10.53
CA LEU A 36 -6.17 -7.48 9.18
C LEU A 36 -6.43 -8.59 8.15
N SER A 37 -5.87 -9.78 8.33
CA SER A 37 -6.00 -10.90 7.41
C SER A 37 -7.40 -11.53 7.39
N GLU A 38 -8.22 -11.27 8.41
CA GLU A 38 -9.63 -11.70 8.45
C GLU A 38 -10.50 -10.88 7.47
N HIS A 39 -10.08 -9.67 7.14
CA HIS A 39 -10.78 -8.80 6.20
C HIS A 39 -10.37 -9.12 4.76
N ARG A 40 -11.34 -9.46 3.92
CA ARG A 40 -11.11 -9.90 2.55
C ARG A 40 -11.67 -8.94 1.49
N SER A 41 -12.49 -7.99 1.90
CA SER A 41 -13.15 -7.04 0.99
C SER A 41 -12.24 -5.86 0.66
N SER A 42 -12.09 -5.54 -0.63
CA SER A 42 -11.39 -4.33 -1.04
C SER A 42 -12.08 -3.05 -0.58
N LEU A 43 -13.40 -3.08 -0.47
CA LEU A 43 -14.17 -1.94 0.04
C LEU A 43 -13.78 -1.63 1.50
N TRP A 44 -13.58 -2.67 2.31
CA TRP A 44 -13.06 -2.51 3.67
C TRP A 44 -11.65 -1.92 3.64
N ALA A 45 -10.75 -2.47 2.81
CA ALA A 45 -9.36 -2.01 2.72
C ALA A 45 -9.27 -0.54 2.30
N TRP A 46 -10.09 -0.10 1.33
CA TRP A 46 -10.14 1.29 0.91
C TRP A 46 -10.67 2.22 1.99
N GLY A 47 -11.74 1.80 2.69
CA GLY A 47 -12.40 2.61 3.73
C GLY A 47 -11.58 2.76 5.00
N HIS A 48 -10.81 1.71 5.38
CA HIS A 48 -10.06 1.67 6.64
C HIS A 48 -8.55 1.89 6.47
N TYR A 49 -8.05 2.23 5.27
CA TYR A 49 -6.62 2.41 5.04
C TYR A 49 -5.98 3.42 6.00
N LYS A 50 -6.65 4.53 6.24
CA LYS A 50 -6.19 5.58 7.16
C LYS A 50 -6.17 5.07 8.61
N ASP A 51 -7.19 4.33 9.03
CA ASP A 51 -7.26 3.74 10.37
C ASP A 51 -6.14 2.71 10.59
N VAL A 52 -5.87 1.88 9.58
CA VAL A 52 -4.76 0.92 9.60
C VAL A 52 -3.42 1.62 9.80
N LEU A 53 -3.18 2.75 9.12
CA LEU A 53 -1.96 3.53 9.30
C LEU A 53 -1.87 4.12 10.70
N VAL A 54 -2.97 4.63 11.26
CA VAL A 54 -3.03 5.16 12.64
C VAL A 54 -2.71 4.07 13.65
N ASP A 55 -3.23 2.86 13.45
CA ASP A 55 -2.93 1.74 14.34
C ASP A 55 -1.47 1.31 14.24
N LEU A 56 -0.91 1.26 13.02
CA LEU A 56 0.52 0.97 12.83
C LEU A 56 1.43 2.04 13.46
N LEU A 57 1.04 3.33 13.38
CA LEU A 57 1.73 4.42 14.09
C LEU A 57 1.79 4.16 15.59
N ARG A 58 0.66 3.78 16.19
CA ARG A 58 0.55 3.48 17.63
C ARG A 58 1.32 2.23 18.03
N ILE A 59 1.18 1.14 17.25
CA ILE A 59 1.89 -0.14 17.50
C ILE A 59 3.39 0.05 17.46
N ARG A 60 3.88 0.89 16.52
CA ARG A 60 5.31 1.18 16.35
C ARG A 60 5.82 2.24 17.33
N ASP A 61 4.95 3.01 17.97
CA ASP A 61 5.28 4.28 18.66
C ASP A 61 6.11 5.20 17.74
N ALA A 62 5.61 5.35 16.51
CA ALA A 62 6.33 6.04 15.44
C ALA A 62 6.49 7.52 15.77
N LYS A 63 7.66 8.06 15.44
CA LYS A 63 7.98 9.50 15.57
C LYS A 63 8.11 10.17 14.20
N ARG A 64 8.46 9.40 13.17
CA ARG A 64 8.64 9.92 11.82
C ARG A 64 7.96 9.03 10.79
N MET A 65 7.12 9.65 9.95
CA MET A 65 6.33 8.98 8.93
C MET A 65 6.55 9.63 7.56
N VAL A 66 6.64 8.81 6.51
CA VAL A 66 6.76 9.27 5.12
C VAL A 66 5.68 8.63 4.26
N GLU A 67 4.91 9.46 3.55
CA GLU A 67 4.01 9.04 2.48
C GLU A 67 4.73 9.12 1.13
N ILE A 68 4.77 8.01 0.41
CA ILE A 68 5.35 7.90 -0.92
C ILE A 68 4.28 8.24 -1.95
N GLY A 69 4.58 9.19 -2.87
CA GLY A 69 3.67 9.57 -3.94
C GLY A 69 2.44 10.36 -3.50
N GLY A 70 2.49 11.04 -2.33
CA GLY A 70 1.37 11.82 -1.81
C GLY A 70 1.14 13.14 -2.53
N GLY A 71 2.18 13.71 -3.14
CA GLY A 71 2.11 14.92 -3.96
C GLY A 71 1.37 16.06 -3.27
N ARG A 72 0.46 16.70 -4.02
CA ARG A 72 -0.36 17.83 -3.55
C ARG A 72 -1.48 17.45 -2.56
N PHE A 73 -1.82 16.16 -2.50
CA PHE A 73 -2.94 15.64 -1.71
C PHE A 73 -2.49 14.59 -0.71
N PRO A 74 -1.71 14.97 0.31
CA PRO A 74 -1.32 14.04 1.37
C PRO A 74 -2.54 13.35 1.98
N LEU A 75 -2.38 12.09 2.37
CA LEU A 75 -3.47 11.29 2.95
C LEU A 75 -3.98 11.89 4.26
N PHE A 76 -3.07 12.44 5.07
CA PHE A 76 -3.40 13.11 6.32
C PHE A 76 -3.29 14.61 6.17
N SER A 77 -4.29 15.34 6.65
CA SER A 77 -4.19 16.79 6.83
C SER A 77 -3.33 17.13 8.05
N PRO A 78 -2.80 18.36 8.16
CA PRO A 78 -2.06 18.81 9.34
C PRO A 78 -2.84 18.65 10.65
N VAL A 79 -4.17 18.91 10.63
CA VAL A 79 -5.04 18.81 11.80
C VAL A 79 -5.21 17.36 12.26
N GLU A 80 -5.29 16.40 11.31
CA GLU A 80 -5.44 14.98 11.61
C GLU A 80 -4.17 14.38 12.21
N ILE A 81 -2.99 14.86 11.80
CA ILE A 81 -1.71 14.30 12.23
C ILE A 81 -1.15 14.96 13.51
N ALA A 82 -1.52 16.21 13.77
CA ALA A 82 -1.05 16.98 14.93
C ALA A 82 -1.20 16.26 16.29
N PRO A 83 -2.32 15.55 16.58
CA PRO A 83 -2.48 14.85 17.86
C PRO A 83 -1.45 13.74 18.12
N PHE A 84 -0.77 13.25 17.10
CA PHE A 84 0.23 12.17 17.23
C PHE A 84 1.61 12.70 17.60
N GLY A 85 1.88 13.99 17.42
CA GLY A 85 3.17 14.61 17.74
C GLY A 85 4.33 14.03 16.94
N ILE A 86 4.09 13.64 15.69
CA ILE A 86 5.06 13.02 14.79
C ILE A 86 5.50 13.96 13.68
N GLU A 87 6.68 13.74 13.14
CA GLU A 87 7.13 14.36 11.91
C GLU A 87 6.53 13.61 10.72
N TYR A 88 5.64 14.26 9.96
CA TYR A 88 5.04 13.71 8.76
C TYR A 88 5.59 14.38 7.51
N PHE A 89 6.11 13.57 6.60
CA PHE A 89 6.65 14.00 5.30
C PHE A 89 5.86 13.38 4.16
N VAL A 90 5.66 14.17 3.11
CA VAL A 90 5.16 13.69 1.83
C VAL A 90 6.29 13.66 0.82
N ASN A 91 6.40 12.55 0.09
CA ASN A 91 7.31 12.37 -1.03
C ASN A 91 6.56 12.42 -2.35
N ASP A 92 7.19 13.00 -3.35
CA ASP A 92 6.81 12.88 -4.76
C ASP A 92 8.05 13.10 -5.64
N VAL A 93 8.03 12.52 -6.84
CA VAL A 93 9.08 12.77 -7.87
C VAL A 93 8.94 14.13 -8.53
N ASN A 94 7.74 14.73 -8.45
CA ASN A 94 7.42 16.00 -9.08
C ASN A 94 7.44 17.15 -8.05
N PRO A 95 8.44 18.04 -8.09
CA PRO A 95 8.54 19.16 -7.16
C PRO A 95 7.35 20.13 -7.26
N SER A 96 6.70 20.23 -8.42
CA SER A 96 5.51 21.07 -8.60
C SER A 96 4.30 20.52 -7.83
N GLU A 97 4.18 19.22 -7.69
CA GLU A 97 3.15 18.60 -6.87
C GLU A 97 3.40 18.86 -5.38
N LEU A 98 4.64 18.67 -4.93
CA LEU A 98 5.04 18.95 -3.56
C LEU A 98 4.88 20.43 -3.19
N ALA A 99 5.14 21.35 -4.12
CA ALA A 99 4.96 22.79 -3.87
C ALA A 99 3.50 23.14 -3.49
N ARG A 100 2.52 22.33 -3.94
CA ARG A 100 1.09 22.53 -3.69
C ARG A 100 0.60 21.82 -2.41
N ALA A 101 1.41 20.95 -1.81
CA ALA A 101 1.07 20.33 -0.53
C ALA A 101 1.00 21.35 0.62
N PRO A 102 0.23 21.08 1.69
CA PRO A 102 0.16 21.96 2.87
C PRO A 102 1.55 22.33 3.39
N ARG A 103 1.71 23.57 3.86
CA ARG A 103 3.03 24.09 4.30
C ARG A 103 3.51 23.44 5.59
N GLU A 104 2.59 23.00 6.40
CA GLU A 104 2.82 22.36 7.70
C GLU A 104 3.34 20.92 7.60
N ILE A 105 3.23 20.31 6.41
CA ILE A 105 3.72 18.94 6.16
C ILE A 105 5.13 19.03 5.55
N GLY A 106 6.04 18.23 6.07
CA GLY A 106 7.39 18.09 5.53
C GLY A 106 7.37 17.59 4.08
N LYS A 107 8.32 18.02 3.25
CA LYS A 107 8.37 17.69 1.83
C LYS A 107 9.72 17.12 1.48
N VAL A 108 9.73 15.97 0.80
CA VAL A 108 10.95 15.32 0.33
C VAL A 108 10.76 14.94 -1.15
N CYS A 109 11.64 15.46 -2.02
CA CYS A 109 11.53 15.30 -3.47
C CYS A 109 12.62 14.36 -3.96
N PHE A 110 12.27 13.10 -4.19
CA PHE A 110 13.16 12.12 -4.83
C PHE A 110 12.35 11.00 -5.49
N ASP A 111 12.94 10.33 -6.47
CA ASP A 111 12.40 9.08 -7.02
C ASP A 111 12.73 7.93 -6.06
N ILE A 112 11.69 7.30 -5.53
CA ILE A 112 11.83 6.16 -4.62
C ILE A 112 12.58 4.98 -5.25
N ALA A 113 12.59 4.87 -6.59
CA ALA A 113 13.31 3.87 -7.36
C ALA A 113 14.72 4.33 -7.80
N SER A 114 15.18 5.51 -7.38
CA SER A 114 16.48 6.05 -7.76
C SER A 114 17.62 5.13 -7.35
N THR A 115 18.61 4.96 -8.25
CA THR A 115 19.90 4.35 -7.95
C THR A 115 20.90 5.37 -7.38
N ASN A 116 20.67 6.66 -7.58
CA ASN A 116 21.37 7.72 -6.85
C ASN A 116 20.71 7.90 -5.49
N THR A 117 21.39 7.52 -4.43
CA THR A 117 20.84 7.45 -3.07
C THR A 117 21.17 8.65 -2.20
N ALA A 118 21.79 9.70 -2.73
CA ALA A 118 22.26 10.82 -1.91
C ALA A 118 21.13 11.47 -1.07
N GLU A 119 19.95 11.68 -1.65
CA GLU A 119 18.78 12.22 -0.94
C GLU A 119 18.13 11.20 0.01
N ILE A 120 18.19 9.91 -0.36
CA ILE A 120 17.69 8.80 0.42
C ILE A 120 18.56 8.56 1.66
N ASP A 121 19.88 8.71 1.50
CA ASP A 121 20.86 8.48 2.56
C ASP A 121 20.74 9.47 3.72
N VAL A 122 20.23 10.69 3.45
CA VAL A 122 19.90 11.66 4.50
C VAL A 122 18.81 11.15 5.44
N LEU A 123 17.93 10.27 4.94
CA LEU A 123 16.83 9.67 5.70
C LEU A 123 17.15 8.25 6.20
N ALA A 124 18.38 7.75 5.97
CA ALA A 124 18.76 6.39 6.33
C ALA A 124 18.54 6.11 7.81
N ASP A 125 17.90 4.97 8.12
CA ASP A 125 17.63 4.48 9.47
C ASP A 125 16.80 5.44 10.37
N THR A 126 16.05 6.37 9.77
CA THR A 126 15.32 7.40 10.54
C THR A 126 13.81 7.29 10.50
N ILE A 127 13.24 6.54 9.56
CA ILE A 127 11.80 6.53 9.33
C ILE A 127 11.15 5.33 10.04
N ASP A 128 10.13 5.59 10.85
CA ASP A 128 9.44 4.53 11.59
C ASP A 128 8.30 3.90 10.82
N LEU A 129 7.60 4.70 10.00
CA LEU A 129 6.50 4.22 9.14
C LEU A 129 6.61 4.85 7.75
N MET A 130 6.70 4.02 6.73
CA MET A 130 6.55 4.46 5.33
C MET A 130 5.30 3.83 4.74
N PHE A 131 4.59 4.58 3.92
CA PHE A 131 3.41 4.04 3.26
C PHE A 131 3.18 4.63 1.87
N SER A 132 2.42 3.89 1.06
CA SER A 132 1.95 4.37 -0.24
C SER A 132 0.56 3.84 -0.54
N LYS A 133 -0.24 4.60 -1.28
CA LYS A 133 -1.57 4.21 -1.72
C LYS A 133 -1.68 4.39 -3.23
N MET A 134 -1.76 3.28 -3.97
CA MET A 134 -1.89 3.28 -5.43
C MET A 134 -0.74 4.03 -6.15
N VAL A 135 0.49 3.70 -5.77
CA VAL A 135 1.73 4.29 -6.33
C VAL A 135 2.60 3.22 -6.97
N PHE A 136 2.74 2.05 -6.33
CA PHE A 136 3.69 1.02 -6.73
C PHE A 136 3.44 0.44 -8.13
N GLU A 137 2.22 0.52 -8.64
CA GLU A 137 1.90 0.16 -10.03
C GLU A 137 2.56 1.07 -11.07
N HIS A 138 3.03 2.24 -10.65
CA HIS A 138 3.67 3.25 -11.51
C HIS A 138 5.19 3.33 -11.32
N VAL A 139 5.73 2.70 -10.29
CA VAL A 139 7.16 2.75 -9.97
C VAL A 139 7.98 2.01 -11.04
N SER A 140 9.04 2.63 -11.53
CA SER A 140 9.85 2.14 -12.66
C SER A 140 10.66 0.88 -12.31
N ASP A 141 11.16 0.80 -11.08
CA ASP A 141 11.83 -0.37 -10.49
C ASP A 141 11.35 -0.51 -9.05
N ALA A 142 10.25 -1.27 -8.90
CA ALA A 142 9.65 -1.45 -7.60
C ALA A 142 10.56 -2.23 -6.62
N LEU A 143 11.46 -3.07 -7.12
CA LEU A 143 12.41 -3.79 -6.27
C LEU A 143 13.48 -2.83 -5.73
N GLN A 144 13.99 -1.91 -6.55
CA GLN A 144 14.89 -0.85 -6.09
C GLN A 144 14.18 0.07 -5.08
N ALA A 145 12.91 0.40 -5.32
CA ALA A 145 12.11 1.15 -4.34
C ALA A 145 12.05 0.46 -2.98
N TYR A 146 11.81 -0.87 -2.93
CA TYR A 146 11.86 -1.62 -1.67
C TYR A 146 13.24 -1.61 -1.00
N ARG A 147 14.34 -1.66 -1.77
CA ARG A 147 15.70 -1.50 -1.22
C ARG A 147 15.90 -0.13 -0.59
N ASN A 148 15.43 0.92 -1.26
CA ASN A 148 15.51 2.30 -0.78
C ASN A 148 14.65 2.50 0.47
N ILE A 149 13.41 1.98 0.49
CA ILE A 149 12.54 1.97 1.68
C ILE A 149 13.24 1.26 2.85
N PHE A 150 13.80 0.07 2.60
CA PHE A 150 14.54 -0.67 3.63
C PHE A 150 15.68 0.15 4.22
N ARG A 151 16.41 0.90 3.37
CA ARG A 151 17.52 1.77 3.80
C ARG A 151 17.02 2.90 4.71
N MET A 152 15.91 3.56 4.37
CA MET A 152 15.34 4.67 5.14
C MET A 152 14.67 4.22 6.43
N LEU A 153 14.07 3.03 6.47
CA LEU A 153 13.40 2.55 7.66
C LEU A 153 14.36 2.40 8.85
N SER A 154 13.95 2.87 10.01
CA SER A 154 14.61 2.61 11.30
C SER A 154 14.48 1.13 11.67
N ARG A 155 15.23 0.68 12.68
CA ARG A 155 15.10 -0.69 13.19
C ARG A 155 13.66 -0.95 13.65
N ASN A 156 13.06 -2.04 13.20
CA ASN A 156 11.63 -2.38 13.35
C ASN A 156 10.68 -1.38 12.69
N GLY A 157 11.17 -0.53 11.80
CA GLY A 157 10.34 0.35 10.98
C GLY A 157 9.45 -0.46 10.05
N ILE A 158 8.28 0.06 9.76
CA ILE A 158 7.22 -0.61 9.01
C ILE A 158 7.03 0.09 7.67
N CYS A 159 6.90 -0.69 6.60
CA CYS A 159 6.40 -0.22 5.31
C CYS A 159 5.04 -0.85 5.03
N LEU A 160 4.03 -0.03 4.67
CA LEU A 160 2.72 -0.47 4.19
C LEU A 160 2.46 0.07 2.79
N ASN A 161 2.46 -0.80 1.79
CA ASN A 161 2.08 -0.44 0.42
C ASN A 161 0.70 -1.01 0.09
N PHE A 162 -0.24 -0.14 -0.25
CA PHE A 162 -1.53 -0.50 -0.80
C PHE A 162 -1.51 -0.35 -2.31
N HIS A 163 -1.61 -1.47 -3.02
CA HIS A 163 -1.46 -1.52 -4.46
C HIS A 163 -2.46 -2.47 -5.12
N PRO A 164 -2.75 -2.30 -6.43
CA PRO A 164 -3.55 -3.25 -7.19
C PRO A 164 -2.77 -4.55 -7.40
N VAL A 165 -3.46 -5.65 -7.69
CA VAL A 165 -2.84 -6.93 -8.06
C VAL A 165 -2.99 -7.14 -9.56
N LEU A 166 -1.87 -7.32 -10.27
CA LEU A 166 -1.80 -7.35 -11.75
C LEU A 166 -2.80 -8.33 -12.38
N PHE A 167 -2.95 -9.53 -11.81
CA PHE A 167 -3.79 -10.57 -12.41
C PHE A 167 -5.29 -10.43 -12.11
N SER A 168 -5.70 -9.41 -11.35
CA SER A 168 -7.12 -9.02 -11.31
C SER A 168 -7.56 -8.49 -12.69
N LEU A 169 -8.75 -8.87 -13.11
CA LEU A 169 -9.23 -8.63 -14.46
C LEU A 169 -9.08 -7.17 -14.94
N PRO A 170 -9.47 -6.13 -14.16
CA PRO A 170 -9.34 -4.75 -14.62
C PRO A 170 -7.90 -4.30 -14.81
N PHE A 171 -6.99 -4.75 -13.96
CA PHE A 171 -5.58 -4.35 -14.03
C PHE A 171 -4.83 -5.12 -15.11
N LEU A 172 -5.17 -6.40 -15.33
CA LEU A 172 -4.66 -7.18 -16.44
C LEU A 172 -5.09 -6.58 -17.78
N ILE A 173 -6.36 -6.18 -17.92
CA ILE A 173 -6.85 -5.47 -19.10
C ILE A 173 -6.07 -4.17 -19.29
N ASN A 174 -5.90 -3.37 -18.24
CA ASN A 174 -5.14 -2.11 -18.30
C ASN A 174 -3.67 -2.32 -18.70
N TYR A 175 -3.05 -3.40 -18.22
CA TYR A 175 -1.67 -3.75 -18.56
C TYR A 175 -1.50 -4.21 -20.01
N LEU A 176 -2.45 -5.00 -20.52
CA LEU A 176 -2.41 -5.56 -21.87
C LEU A 176 -2.97 -4.61 -22.94
N ALA A 177 -3.81 -3.65 -22.54
CA ALA A 177 -4.46 -2.75 -23.49
C ALA A 177 -3.44 -1.76 -24.09
N PRO A 178 -3.40 -1.60 -25.43
CA PRO A 178 -2.62 -0.54 -26.04
C PRO A 178 -3.04 0.83 -25.49
N THR A 179 -2.07 1.67 -25.14
CA THR A 179 -2.30 2.93 -24.44
C THR A 179 -3.29 3.86 -25.16
N ALA A 180 -3.20 3.99 -26.48
CA ALA A 180 -4.02 4.93 -27.26
C ALA A 180 -5.52 4.59 -27.33
N PRO A 181 -5.98 3.35 -27.63
CA PRO A 181 -7.41 3.02 -27.62
C PRO A 181 -7.97 2.95 -26.20
N ALA A 182 -7.20 2.48 -25.22
CA ALA A 182 -7.63 2.43 -23.81
C ALA A 182 -7.84 3.84 -23.24
N GLU A 183 -6.99 4.81 -23.58
CA GLU A 183 -7.14 6.20 -23.19
C GLU A 183 -8.39 6.84 -23.77
N ARG A 184 -8.68 6.62 -25.06
CA ARG A 184 -9.91 7.13 -25.70
C ARG A 184 -11.17 6.55 -25.06
N LEU A 185 -11.15 5.26 -24.73
CA LEU A 185 -12.25 4.58 -24.07
C LEU A 185 -12.46 5.11 -22.64
N LEU A 186 -11.39 5.25 -21.86
CA LEU A 186 -11.42 5.80 -20.50
C LEU A 186 -11.89 7.26 -20.47
N GLN A 187 -11.45 8.10 -21.42
CA GLN A 187 -11.90 9.49 -21.55
C GLN A 187 -13.41 9.57 -21.82
N ARG A 188 -13.95 8.66 -22.65
CA ARG A 188 -15.38 8.61 -22.97
C ARG A 188 -16.25 8.18 -21.78
N PHE A 189 -15.73 7.31 -20.89
CA PHE A 189 -16.50 6.75 -19.77
C PHE A 189 -16.19 7.38 -18.40
N SER A 190 -15.14 8.18 -18.29
CA SER A 190 -14.76 8.88 -17.05
C SER A 190 -14.34 10.33 -17.30
N PRO A 191 -15.24 11.19 -17.79
CA PRO A 191 -14.92 12.59 -18.13
C PRO A 191 -14.48 13.43 -16.90
N LYS A 192 -14.78 12.99 -15.68
CA LYS A 192 -14.36 13.67 -14.44
C LYS A 192 -12.86 13.56 -14.16
N ARG A 193 -12.16 12.57 -14.72
CA ARG A 193 -10.71 12.35 -14.53
C ARG A 193 -9.86 13.44 -15.20
N ASN A 194 -10.38 14.12 -16.23
CA ASN A 194 -9.68 15.21 -16.94
C ASN A 194 -9.75 16.58 -16.23
N ARG A 195 -10.45 16.72 -15.10
CA ARG A 195 -10.58 18.00 -14.40
C ARG A 195 -9.35 18.37 -13.57
N TYR A 196 -8.54 17.40 -13.24
CA TYR A 196 -7.27 17.60 -12.53
C TYR A 196 -6.19 17.28 -13.55
N GLU A 197 -5.37 18.23 -13.92
CA GLU A 197 -4.18 18.09 -14.80
C GLU A 197 -3.14 17.16 -14.14
N GLU A 198 -3.55 15.94 -13.81
CA GLU A 198 -2.69 14.94 -13.16
C GLU A 198 -1.80 14.30 -14.21
N PRO A 199 -0.47 14.29 -14.00
CA PRO A 199 0.44 13.58 -14.88
C PRO A 199 0.07 12.08 -14.89
N LYS A 200 -0.09 11.50 -16.08
CA LYS A 200 -0.33 10.07 -16.23
C LYS A 200 1.01 9.34 -16.19
N PHE A 201 1.21 8.55 -15.16
CA PHE A 201 2.33 7.64 -15.11
C PHE A 201 1.98 6.31 -15.79
N PRO A 202 2.89 5.72 -16.59
CA PRO A 202 2.65 4.40 -17.17
C PRO A 202 2.53 3.35 -16.05
N ALA A 203 1.56 2.45 -16.20
CA ALA A 203 1.39 1.35 -15.27
C ALA A 203 2.36 0.20 -15.60
N ARG A 204 3.20 -0.21 -14.66
CA ARG A 204 4.23 -1.25 -14.82
C ARG A 204 3.91 -2.53 -14.07
N TYR A 205 3.31 -2.41 -12.86
CA TYR A 205 2.90 -3.53 -12.01
C TYR A 205 4.02 -4.51 -11.58
N ASP A 206 5.29 -4.13 -11.58
CA ASP A 206 6.42 -5.05 -11.37
C ASP A 206 6.36 -5.82 -10.06
N CYS A 207 6.05 -5.17 -8.94
CA CYS A 207 5.84 -5.80 -7.63
C CYS A 207 4.37 -5.85 -7.20
N CYS A 208 3.41 -5.56 -8.10
CA CYS A 208 1.98 -5.56 -7.81
C CYS A 208 1.38 -6.97 -7.95
N ARG A 209 1.86 -7.91 -7.15
CA ARG A 209 1.40 -9.30 -7.13
C ARG A 209 1.47 -9.91 -5.73
N VAL A 210 0.60 -10.86 -5.46
CA VAL A 210 0.64 -11.65 -4.23
C VAL A 210 1.29 -12.99 -4.56
N SER A 211 2.51 -13.21 -4.08
CA SER A 211 3.26 -14.44 -4.37
C SER A 211 4.36 -14.72 -3.36
N ALA A 212 4.64 -16.00 -3.13
CA ALA A 212 5.78 -16.43 -2.33
C ALA A 212 7.12 -15.94 -2.91
N GLY A 213 7.23 -15.86 -4.25
CA GLY A 213 8.43 -15.36 -4.92
C GLY A 213 8.74 -13.91 -4.54
N LEU A 214 7.75 -13.00 -4.65
CA LEU A 214 7.93 -11.61 -4.23
C LEU A 214 8.24 -11.51 -2.73
N ARG A 215 7.49 -12.23 -1.90
CA ARG A 215 7.76 -12.28 -0.45
C ARG A 215 9.21 -12.68 -0.14
N ASN A 216 9.71 -13.76 -0.75
CA ASN A 216 11.06 -14.23 -0.54
C ASN A 216 12.11 -13.24 -1.06
N THR A 217 11.84 -12.56 -2.17
CA THR A 217 12.70 -11.49 -2.69
C THR A 217 12.79 -10.33 -1.70
N LEU A 218 11.68 -9.90 -1.10
CA LEU A 218 11.71 -8.85 -0.07
C LEU A 218 12.47 -9.29 1.19
N LEU A 219 12.27 -10.54 1.64
CA LEU A 219 13.05 -11.09 2.75
C LEU A 219 14.56 -11.11 2.43
N SER A 220 14.96 -11.38 1.18
CA SER A 220 16.37 -11.36 0.76
C SER A 220 17.00 -9.96 0.73
N ILE A 221 16.19 -8.88 0.69
CA ILE A 221 16.67 -7.50 0.86
C ILE A 221 17.12 -7.26 2.32
N GLY A 222 16.54 -8.00 3.26
CA GLY A 222 16.84 -7.86 4.70
C GLY A 222 15.60 -7.64 5.58
N TYR A 223 14.40 -7.48 4.97
CA TYR A 223 13.18 -7.40 5.77
C TYR A 223 12.99 -8.64 6.62
N ARG A 224 12.69 -8.47 7.90
CA ARG A 224 12.48 -9.59 8.84
C ARG A 224 11.16 -10.28 8.64
N HIS A 225 10.12 -9.48 8.34
CA HIS A 225 8.78 -9.98 8.12
C HIS A 225 8.17 -9.30 6.90
N VAL A 226 7.48 -10.09 6.10
CA VAL A 226 6.73 -9.61 4.94
C VAL A 226 5.39 -10.34 4.91
N TRP A 227 4.31 -9.58 4.95
CA TRP A 227 2.95 -10.07 4.76
C TRP A 227 2.34 -9.45 3.53
N GLN A 228 1.58 -10.25 2.81
CA GLN A 228 0.79 -9.83 1.67
C GLN A 228 -0.66 -10.18 1.97
N LEU A 229 -1.49 -9.17 2.26
CA LEU A 229 -2.88 -9.31 2.63
C LEU A 229 -3.76 -9.00 1.41
N PRO A 230 -4.33 -10.04 0.75
CA PRO A 230 -5.12 -9.85 -0.45
C PRO A 230 -6.54 -9.42 -0.13
N PHE A 231 -7.11 -8.55 -0.98
CA PHE A 231 -8.49 -8.10 -0.93
C PHE A 231 -9.15 -8.33 -2.27
N TRP A 232 -10.34 -8.91 -2.27
CA TRP A 232 -11.11 -9.22 -3.47
C TRP A 232 -12.21 -8.20 -3.71
N PHE A 233 -12.79 -8.25 -4.91
CA PHE A 233 -13.80 -7.37 -5.44
C PHE A 233 -13.30 -5.95 -5.75
N HIS A 234 -13.99 -5.30 -6.67
CA HIS A 234 -13.78 -3.93 -7.10
C HIS A 234 -15.01 -3.41 -7.85
N GLU A 235 -15.04 -2.11 -8.14
CA GLU A 235 -16.20 -1.47 -8.78
C GLU A 235 -15.94 -0.99 -10.22
N TYR A 236 -14.86 -1.46 -10.88
CA TYR A 236 -14.50 -0.97 -12.21
C TYR A 236 -15.55 -1.22 -13.28
N PHE A 237 -16.24 -2.35 -13.23
CA PHE A 237 -17.20 -2.78 -14.27
C PHE A 237 -18.67 -2.45 -13.96
N VAL A 238 -18.96 -1.56 -13.03
CA VAL A 238 -20.34 -1.21 -12.65
C VAL A 238 -21.19 -0.74 -13.85
N LYS A 239 -20.57 -0.07 -14.83
CA LYS A 239 -21.24 0.42 -16.05
C LYS A 239 -21.42 -0.66 -17.13
N PHE A 240 -20.90 -1.86 -16.97
CA PHE A 240 -20.92 -2.96 -17.94
C PHE A 240 -21.53 -4.22 -17.29
N PRO A 241 -22.87 -4.36 -17.29
CA PRO A 241 -23.55 -5.38 -16.49
C PRO A 241 -23.08 -6.82 -16.72
N VAL A 242 -22.89 -7.21 -17.99
CA VAL A 242 -22.44 -8.58 -18.33
C VAL A 242 -21.02 -8.83 -17.82
N LEU A 243 -20.09 -7.90 -18.11
CA LEU A 243 -18.70 -8.00 -17.67
C LEU A 243 -18.62 -8.00 -16.13
N ARG A 244 -19.44 -7.17 -15.48
CA ARG A 244 -19.53 -7.13 -14.02
C ARG A 244 -19.96 -8.48 -13.42
N GLN A 245 -20.95 -9.15 -14.01
CA GLN A 245 -21.42 -10.44 -13.52
C GLN A 245 -20.33 -11.51 -13.65
N CYS A 246 -19.63 -11.57 -14.80
CA CYS A 246 -18.49 -12.47 -14.99
C CYS A 246 -17.38 -12.18 -13.98
N ASP A 247 -17.03 -10.92 -13.79
CA ASP A 247 -16.00 -10.50 -12.87
C ASP A 247 -16.35 -10.82 -11.40
N LEU A 248 -17.59 -10.55 -10.98
CA LEU A 248 -18.08 -10.92 -9.64
C LEU A 248 -18.00 -12.42 -9.41
N MET A 249 -18.31 -13.24 -10.42
CA MET A 249 -18.20 -14.70 -10.33
C MET A 249 -16.72 -15.13 -10.17
N ILE A 250 -15.82 -14.55 -10.99
CA ILE A 250 -14.37 -14.80 -10.88
C ILE A 250 -13.86 -14.42 -9.49
N ASN A 251 -14.18 -13.22 -9.00
CA ASN A 251 -13.78 -12.76 -7.69
C ASN A 251 -14.31 -13.68 -6.57
N LYS A 252 -15.56 -14.12 -6.66
CA LYS A 252 -16.16 -15.02 -5.67
C LYS A 252 -15.51 -16.41 -5.64
N ILE A 253 -15.15 -16.95 -6.81
CA ILE A 253 -14.40 -18.21 -6.92
C ILE A 253 -12.98 -18.01 -6.36
N ALA A 254 -12.31 -16.94 -6.75
CA ALA A 254 -10.96 -16.62 -6.32
C ALA A 254 -10.88 -16.41 -4.79
N GLU A 255 -11.82 -15.69 -4.21
CA GLU A 255 -11.91 -15.49 -2.76
C GLU A 255 -12.13 -16.79 -2.01
N ARG A 256 -13.14 -17.60 -2.43
CA ARG A 256 -13.45 -18.89 -1.80
C ARG A 256 -12.30 -19.89 -1.91
N GLY A 257 -11.65 -19.94 -3.07
CA GLY A 257 -10.49 -20.79 -3.34
C GLY A 257 -9.17 -20.23 -2.79
N ASN A 258 -9.19 -19.07 -2.12
CA ASN A 258 -8.00 -18.35 -1.67
C ASN A 258 -6.95 -18.16 -2.76
N LEU A 259 -7.40 -17.88 -3.99
CA LEU A 259 -6.53 -17.64 -5.14
C LEU A 259 -5.97 -16.22 -5.07
N THR A 260 -4.98 -16.02 -4.22
CA THR A 260 -4.45 -14.69 -3.86
C THR A 260 -3.87 -13.92 -5.04
N ALA A 261 -3.37 -14.62 -6.06
CA ALA A 261 -2.88 -13.98 -7.30
C ALA A 261 -3.98 -13.27 -8.09
N LEU A 262 -5.26 -13.63 -7.89
CA LEU A 262 -6.43 -13.04 -8.53
C LEU A 262 -7.14 -12.02 -7.62
N ALA A 263 -6.56 -11.68 -6.47
CA ALA A 263 -7.09 -10.61 -5.61
C ALA A 263 -7.12 -9.29 -6.38
N SER A 264 -8.01 -8.37 -5.99
CA SER A 264 -8.11 -7.06 -6.63
C SER A 264 -7.01 -6.12 -6.14
N TYR A 265 -6.76 -6.13 -4.83
CA TYR A 265 -5.77 -5.27 -4.18
C TYR A 265 -5.01 -6.05 -3.11
N CYS A 266 -3.91 -5.47 -2.66
CA CYS A 266 -3.08 -6.05 -1.62
C CYS A 266 -2.52 -4.96 -0.70
N TYR A 267 -2.50 -5.23 0.61
CA TYR A 267 -1.56 -4.59 1.51
C TYR A 267 -0.28 -5.42 1.57
N THR A 268 0.83 -4.87 1.14
CA THR A 268 2.15 -5.44 1.40
C THR A 268 2.74 -4.72 2.61
N ILE A 269 2.85 -5.44 3.73
CA ILE A 269 3.45 -4.96 4.99
C ILE A 269 4.83 -5.59 5.10
N ALA A 270 5.86 -4.76 5.27
CA ALA A 270 7.22 -5.22 5.43
C ALA A 270 7.87 -4.54 6.65
N VAL A 271 8.68 -5.28 7.42
CA VAL A 271 9.35 -4.80 8.65
C VAL A 271 10.85 -4.98 8.53
N LYS A 272 11.62 -3.91 8.81
CA LYS A 272 13.09 -3.93 8.86
C LYS A 272 13.65 -4.62 10.08
#